data_2fd5e8462157ffcddff1c8f69a83e2f8
#
_entry.id   2fd5e8462157ffcddff1c8f69a83e2f8
#
_cell.length_a   1.000
_cell.length_b   1.000
_cell.length_c   1.000
_cell.angle_alpha   90.00
_cell.angle_beta   90.00
_cell.angle_gamma   90.00
#
_symmetry.space_group_name_H-M   'P 1'
#
loop_
_entity.id
_entity.type
_entity.pdbx_description
1 polymer ?
#
loop_
_entity_poly.entity_id
_entity_poly.type
_entity_poly.pdbx_seq_one_letter_code
_entity_poly.pdbx_strand_id
1 'polypeptide(L)'
;MGENIWGRENCPTNTRTYGPGQHGPKGVRRRSDYGVQLREKQKLKGYYGNIGEKQFRNIFKEAAASKGDTSENLLVLLESRLDAIVYRSNFVSTVFAARQFINHKHVKVNGSVVNIASYKCKPGDEIQVNEKSRSFPFVIDSVQKLERDLPEYINLDVKEFKATYIRYPSSDEIPVSYTHLTLPTIYSV
;
A
#
# COMPACT_ATOMS: atom_id res chain seq x y z
N MET A 1 -6.92 -15.02 -1.27
CA MET A 1 -7.01 -14.51 -2.63
C MET A 1 -6.29 -15.42 -3.65
N GLY A 2 -5.36 -16.25 -3.25
CA GLY A 2 -4.66 -17.22 -4.13
C GLY A 2 -3.50 -16.63 -4.91
N GLU A 3 -3.05 -15.44 -4.56
CA GLU A 3 -1.88 -14.78 -5.13
C GLU A 3 -1.05 -14.12 -4.03
N ASN A 4 0.26 -14.06 -4.23
CA ASN A 4 1.18 -13.40 -3.30
C ASN A 4 1.19 -11.89 -3.58
N ILE A 5 0.30 -11.15 -2.92
CA ILE A 5 0.07 -9.72 -3.17
C ILE A 5 1.29 -8.86 -2.77
N TRP A 6 2.07 -9.29 -1.78
CA TRP A 6 3.19 -8.51 -1.22
C TRP A 6 4.57 -9.07 -1.58
N GLY A 7 4.66 -10.06 -2.47
CA GLY A 7 5.93 -10.64 -2.89
C GLY A 7 6.72 -11.39 -1.80
N ARG A 8 6.09 -11.76 -0.68
CA ARG A 8 6.79 -12.40 0.44
C ARG A 8 7.17 -13.83 0.12
N GLU A 9 8.41 -14.22 0.43
CA GLU A 9 8.92 -15.59 0.25
C GLU A 9 8.07 -16.61 1.02
N ASN A 10 7.75 -16.33 2.27
CA ASN A 10 6.97 -17.20 3.16
C ASN A 10 5.45 -17.11 2.96
N CYS A 11 4.99 -16.67 1.79
CA CYS A 11 3.57 -16.61 1.52
C CYS A 11 2.99 -18.03 1.33
N PRO A 12 1.87 -18.39 2.01
CA PRO A 12 1.23 -19.70 1.81
C PRO A 12 0.83 -20.01 0.37
N THR A 13 0.65 -18.99 -0.47
CA THR A 13 0.33 -19.16 -1.89
C THR A 13 1.51 -19.66 -2.72
N ASN A 14 2.75 -19.54 -2.23
CA ASN A 14 3.93 -20.09 -2.89
C ASN A 14 4.02 -21.61 -2.72
N THR A 15 3.44 -22.16 -1.63
CA THR A 15 3.45 -23.59 -1.31
C THR A 15 2.15 -24.31 -1.62
N ARG A 16 1.01 -23.58 -1.68
CA ARG A 16 -0.32 -24.12 -1.90
C ARG A 16 -1.04 -23.39 -3.02
N THR A 17 -1.60 -24.15 -3.96
CA THR A 17 -2.42 -23.61 -5.06
C THR A 17 -3.90 -23.44 -4.70
N TYR A 18 -4.31 -23.91 -3.52
CA TYR A 18 -5.69 -23.89 -3.05
C TYR A 18 -5.89 -22.98 -1.84
N GLY A 19 -7.14 -22.55 -1.63
CA GLY A 19 -7.50 -21.66 -0.51
C GLY A 19 -7.47 -22.37 0.85
N PRO A 20 -7.50 -21.62 1.97
CA PRO A 20 -7.54 -22.19 3.30
C PRO A 20 -8.91 -22.83 3.60
N GLY A 21 -8.93 -23.72 4.59
CA GLY A 21 -10.12 -24.35 5.13
C GLY A 21 -10.55 -25.62 4.38
N GLN A 22 -11.58 -26.27 4.90
CA GLN A 22 -12.09 -27.57 4.45
C GLN A 22 -12.50 -27.58 2.96
N HIS A 23 -12.98 -26.46 2.44
CA HIS A 23 -13.42 -26.32 1.05
C HIS A 23 -12.29 -25.87 0.09
N GLY A 24 -11.13 -25.54 0.60
CA GLY A 24 -10.00 -25.10 -0.22
C GLY A 24 -9.58 -26.10 -1.29
N PRO A 25 -9.35 -27.39 -0.95
CA PRO A 25 -8.91 -28.42 -1.90
C PRO A 25 -9.95 -28.77 -2.99
N LYS A 26 -11.23 -28.51 -2.74
CA LYS A 26 -12.31 -28.79 -3.70
C LYS A 26 -12.32 -27.88 -4.93
N GLY A 27 -11.36 -26.96 -5.00
CA GLY A 27 -11.21 -26.03 -6.11
C GLY A 27 -12.14 -24.81 -6.06
N VAL A 28 -11.91 -23.92 -6.99
CA VAL A 28 -12.70 -22.68 -7.10
C VAL A 28 -13.74 -22.88 -8.21
N ARG A 29 -15.01 -22.67 -7.91
CA ARG A 29 -16.07 -22.63 -8.92
C ARG A 29 -15.73 -21.58 -9.98
N ARG A 30 -16.16 -21.84 -11.23
CA ARG A 30 -16.09 -20.84 -12.31
C ARG A 30 -16.73 -19.54 -11.82
N ARG A 31 -15.99 -18.45 -11.89
CA ARG A 31 -16.46 -17.14 -11.42
C ARG A 31 -17.22 -16.43 -12.53
N SER A 32 -18.22 -15.63 -12.15
CA SER A 32 -18.80 -14.63 -13.04
C SER A 32 -17.83 -13.50 -13.28
N ASP A 33 -18.02 -12.73 -14.35
CA ASP A 33 -17.19 -11.55 -14.67
C ASP A 33 -17.20 -10.53 -13.52
N TYR A 34 -18.37 -10.30 -12.92
CA TYR A 34 -18.48 -9.48 -11.70
C TYR A 34 -17.61 -10.02 -10.56
N GLY A 35 -17.60 -11.33 -10.35
CA GLY A 35 -16.79 -11.97 -9.30
C GLY A 35 -15.28 -11.81 -9.53
N VAL A 36 -14.84 -11.77 -10.79
CA VAL A 36 -13.44 -11.49 -11.14
C VAL A 36 -13.10 -10.04 -10.80
N GLN A 37 -13.90 -9.10 -11.28
CA GLN A 37 -13.71 -7.66 -11.04
C GLN A 37 -13.73 -7.30 -9.55
N LEU A 38 -14.70 -7.87 -8.79
CA LEU A 38 -14.76 -7.67 -7.34
C LEU A 38 -13.49 -8.16 -6.65
N ARG A 39 -12.95 -9.30 -7.10
CA ARG A 39 -11.71 -9.84 -6.54
C ARG A 39 -10.52 -8.92 -6.80
N GLU A 40 -10.37 -8.39 -8.01
CA GLU A 40 -9.28 -7.46 -8.34
C GLU A 40 -9.38 -6.18 -7.49
N LYS A 41 -10.59 -5.64 -7.30
CA LYS A 41 -10.82 -4.54 -6.36
C LYS A 41 -10.38 -4.91 -4.94
N GLN A 42 -10.72 -6.10 -4.45
CA GLN A 42 -10.32 -6.54 -3.10
C GLN A 42 -8.81 -6.79 -2.98
N LYS A 43 -8.13 -7.23 -4.05
CA LYS A 43 -6.67 -7.34 -4.08
C LYS A 43 -6.03 -5.97 -3.92
N LEU A 44 -6.47 -4.99 -4.71
CA LEU A 44 -5.95 -3.62 -4.63
C LEU A 44 -6.14 -3.02 -3.22
N LYS A 45 -7.34 -3.14 -2.66
CA LYS A 45 -7.60 -2.71 -1.28
C LYS A 45 -6.71 -3.42 -0.26
N GLY A 46 -6.50 -4.73 -0.42
CA GLY A 46 -5.65 -5.55 0.42
C GLY A 46 -4.19 -5.11 0.35
N TYR A 47 -3.71 -4.79 -0.84
CA TYR A 47 -2.34 -4.31 -1.07
C TYR A 47 -2.01 -3.06 -0.24
N TYR A 48 -2.96 -2.12 -0.16
CA TYR A 48 -2.84 -0.90 0.66
C TYR A 48 -3.33 -1.07 2.12
N GLY A 49 -3.17 -2.25 2.70
CA GLY A 49 -3.50 -2.49 4.11
C GLY A 49 -5.00 -2.60 4.39
N ASN A 50 -5.75 -3.17 3.47
CA ASN A 50 -7.18 -3.41 3.58
C ASN A 50 -7.99 -2.13 3.85
N ILE A 51 -7.83 -1.15 2.97
CA ILE A 51 -8.59 0.12 3.03
C ILE A 51 -10.10 -0.18 3.07
N GLY A 52 -10.83 0.52 3.96
CA GLY A 52 -12.28 0.38 4.07
C GLY A 52 -13.02 0.78 2.78
N GLU A 53 -14.15 0.13 2.47
CA GLU A 53 -14.88 0.35 1.22
C GLU A 53 -15.29 1.81 1.01
N LYS A 54 -15.81 2.46 2.06
CA LYS A 54 -16.18 3.88 2.02
C LYS A 54 -14.98 4.78 1.68
N GLN A 55 -13.82 4.50 2.28
CA GLN A 55 -12.62 5.27 2.05
C GLN A 55 -12.09 5.06 0.61
N PHE A 56 -12.08 3.80 0.13
CA PHE A 56 -11.68 3.49 -1.23
C PHE A 56 -12.59 4.16 -2.26
N ARG A 57 -13.91 4.14 -2.05
CA ARG A 57 -14.88 4.84 -2.90
C ARG A 57 -14.65 6.34 -2.94
N ASN A 58 -14.34 6.97 -1.80
CA ASN A 58 -14.04 8.40 -1.77
C ASN A 58 -12.77 8.74 -2.56
N ILE A 59 -11.71 7.93 -2.42
CA ILE A 59 -10.46 8.10 -3.19
C ILE A 59 -10.75 7.94 -4.70
N PHE A 60 -11.57 6.96 -5.07
CA PHE A 60 -11.95 6.76 -6.46
C PHE A 60 -12.75 7.94 -7.03
N LYS A 61 -13.71 8.48 -6.29
CA LYS A 61 -14.47 9.68 -6.70
C LYS A 61 -13.54 10.88 -6.93
N GLU A 62 -12.56 11.06 -6.07
CA GLU A 62 -11.56 12.11 -6.19
C GLU A 62 -10.68 11.90 -7.43
N ALA A 63 -10.23 10.66 -7.69
CA ALA A 63 -9.48 10.31 -8.89
C ALA A 63 -10.28 10.59 -10.17
N ALA A 64 -11.56 10.24 -10.18
CA ALA A 64 -12.45 10.47 -11.33
C ALA A 64 -12.78 11.96 -11.57
N ALA A 65 -12.73 12.78 -10.53
CA ALA A 65 -12.91 14.23 -10.64
C ALA A 65 -11.64 14.95 -11.11
N SER A 66 -10.48 14.30 -11.02
CA SER A 66 -9.19 14.84 -11.46
C SER A 66 -9.03 14.74 -12.97
N LYS A 67 -8.28 15.64 -13.59
CA LYS A 67 -7.97 15.59 -15.02
C LYS A 67 -7.01 14.42 -15.32
N GLY A 68 -7.20 13.76 -16.43
CA GLY A 68 -6.34 12.64 -16.89
C GLY A 68 -7.00 11.28 -16.76
N ASP A 69 -6.19 10.21 -16.82
CA ASP A 69 -6.69 8.85 -16.63
C ASP A 69 -7.06 8.59 -15.18
N THR A 70 -8.29 8.12 -14.98
CA THR A 70 -8.81 7.82 -13.64
C THR A 70 -8.02 6.72 -12.94
N SER A 71 -7.51 5.74 -13.69
CA SER A 71 -6.73 4.63 -13.13
C SER A 71 -5.39 5.12 -12.58
N GLU A 72 -4.69 5.96 -13.34
CA GLU A 72 -3.42 6.57 -12.91
C GLU A 72 -3.64 7.49 -11.70
N ASN A 73 -4.64 8.36 -11.77
CA ASN A 73 -4.98 9.25 -10.66
C ASN A 73 -5.31 8.46 -9.39
N LEU A 74 -6.03 7.33 -9.51
CA LEU A 74 -6.35 6.46 -8.38
C LEU A 74 -5.08 5.89 -7.74
N LEU A 75 -4.14 5.41 -8.55
CA LEU A 75 -2.88 4.85 -8.07
C LEU A 75 -2.01 5.92 -7.40
N VAL A 76 -1.91 7.10 -7.99
CA VAL A 76 -1.21 8.25 -7.40
C VAL A 76 -1.79 8.59 -6.02
N LEU A 77 -3.12 8.67 -5.90
CA LEU A 77 -3.78 8.96 -4.62
C LEU A 77 -3.57 7.85 -3.58
N LEU A 78 -3.49 6.60 -3.99
CA LEU A 78 -3.23 5.47 -3.10
C LEU A 78 -1.76 5.43 -2.63
N GLU A 79 -0.80 5.70 -3.52
CA GLU A 79 0.63 5.74 -3.17
C GLU A 79 1.01 7.02 -2.40
N SER A 80 0.28 8.12 -2.57
CA SER A 80 0.51 9.37 -1.81
C SER A 80 0.07 9.28 -0.34
N ARG A 81 -0.49 8.18 0.10
CA ARG A 81 -0.86 7.98 1.50
C ARG A 81 0.38 7.75 2.36
N LEU A 82 0.36 8.31 3.57
CA LEU A 82 1.47 8.18 4.50
C LEU A 82 1.80 6.72 4.84
N ASP A 83 0.77 5.86 4.99
CA ASP A 83 0.98 4.43 5.25
C ASP A 83 1.70 3.72 4.09
N ALA A 84 1.39 4.10 2.85
CA ALA A 84 2.07 3.58 1.67
C ALA A 84 3.53 4.06 1.62
N ILE A 85 3.79 5.35 1.80
CA ILE A 85 5.15 5.91 1.75
C ILE A 85 6.04 5.32 2.86
N VAL A 86 5.55 5.22 4.11
CA VAL A 86 6.29 4.61 5.23
C VAL A 86 6.64 3.14 4.93
N TYR A 87 5.73 2.41 4.29
CA TYR A 87 5.97 1.04 3.87
C TYR A 87 6.98 0.96 2.73
N ARG A 88 6.88 1.83 1.71
CA ARG A 88 7.82 1.89 0.57
C ARG A 88 9.23 2.31 0.98
N SER A 89 9.34 3.19 1.97
CA SER A 89 10.62 3.63 2.53
C SER A 89 11.33 2.56 3.38
N ASN A 90 10.81 1.34 3.46
CA ASN A 90 11.37 0.25 4.26
C ASN A 90 11.53 0.55 5.76
N PHE A 91 10.81 1.52 6.32
CA PHE A 91 10.85 1.76 7.79
C PHE A 91 10.22 0.61 8.58
N VAL A 92 9.33 -0.14 7.95
CA VAL A 92 8.66 -1.30 8.53
C VAL A 92 8.45 -2.41 7.51
N SER A 93 8.34 -3.64 7.98
CA SER A 93 8.25 -4.83 7.12
C SER A 93 6.88 -5.04 6.46
N THR A 94 5.80 -4.43 6.96
CA THR A 94 4.44 -4.63 6.42
C THR A 94 3.64 -3.34 6.36
N VAL A 95 2.72 -3.25 5.39
CA VAL A 95 1.78 -2.12 5.30
C VAL A 95 0.88 -2.01 6.54
N PHE A 96 0.57 -3.12 7.19
CA PHE A 96 -0.20 -3.11 8.45
C PHE A 96 0.62 -2.57 9.61
N ALA A 97 1.91 -2.93 9.68
CA ALA A 97 2.84 -2.35 10.65
C ALA A 97 3.03 -0.84 10.40
N ALA A 98 3.07 -0.39 9.14
CA ALA A 98 3.13 1.03 8.80
C ALA A 98 1.93 1.80 9.39
N ARG A 99 0.73 1.29 9.22
CA ARG A 99 -0.48 1.90 9.80
C ARG A 99 -0.44 1.97 11.33
N GLN A 100 -0.02 0.89 11.98
CA GLN A 100 0.13 0.86 13.42
C GLN A 100 1.21 1.85 13.89
N PHE A 101 2.34 1.89 13.20
CA PHE A 101 3.46 2.76 13.50
C PHE A 101 3.07 4.24 13.44
N ILE A 102 2.32 4.63 12.42
CA ILE A 102 1.79 5.99 12.28
C ILE A 102 0.77 6.30 13.38
N ASN A 103 -0.21 5.41 13.61
CA ASN A 103 -1.24 5.62 14.63
C ASN A 103 -0.66 5.77 16.04
N HIS A 104 0.48 5.13 16.31
CA HIS A 104 1.22 5.24 17.57
C HIS A 104 2.15 6.46 17.63
N LYS A 105 2.06 7.39 16.66
CA LYS A 105 2.80 8.66 16.64
C LYS A 105 4.31 8.51 16.50
N HIS A 106 4.77 7.47 15.82
CA HIS A 106 6.20 7.23 15.59
C HIS A 106 6.74 7.94 14.33
N VAL A 107 5.89 8.65 13.59
CA VAL A 107 6.24 9.31 12.33
C VAL A 107 5.97 10.81 12.43
N LYS A 108 6.90 11.58 11.88
CA LYS A 108 6.77 13.03 11.67
C LYS A 108 6.69 13.32 10.17
N VAL A 109 5.90 14.29 9.78
CA VAL A 109 5.86 14.85 8.43
C VAL A 109 6.19 16.32 8.55
N ASN A 110 7.22 16.78 7.83
CA ASN A 110 7.73 18.16 7.90
C ASN A 110 7.96 18.64 9.35
N GLY A 111 8.55 17.78 10.18
CA GLY A 111 8.82 18.05 11.60
C GLY A 111 7.64 17.89 12.56
N SER A 112 6.40 17.77 12.06
CA SER A 112 5.19 17.64 12.89
C SER A 112 4.76 16.17 13.01
N VAL A 113 4.38 15.74 14.22
CA VAL A 113 3.91 14.37 14.47
C VAL A 113 2.54 14.16 13.83
N VAL A 114 2.43 13.13 12.99
CA VAL A 114 1.17 12.74 12.33
C VAL A 114 0.76 11.35 12.81
N ASN A 115 -0.51 11.19 13.21
CA ASN A 115 -1.08 9.93 13.67
C ASN A 115 -2.18 9.39 12.75
N ILE A 116 -2.32 9.95 11.55
CA ILE A 116 -3.35 9.58 10.58
C ILE A 116 -2.68 8.83 9.42
N ALA A 117 -2.89 7.51 9.35
CA ALA A 117 -2.30 6.65 8.31
C ALA A 117 -2.75 7.05 6.89
N SER A 118 -3.94 7.62 6.75
CA SER A 118 -4.48 8.09 5.46
C SER A 118 -4.10 9.54 5.11
N TYR A 119 -3.17 10.13 5.84
CA TYR A 119 -2.65 11.47 5.51
C TYR A 119 -2.10 11.47 4.08
N LYS A 120 -2.46 12.49 3.30
CA LYS A 120 -1.99 12.63 1.91
C LYS A 120 -0.72 13.45 1.88
N CYS A 121 0.37 12.81 1.52
CA CYS A 121 1.63 13.47 1.31
C CYS A 121 1.68 14.13 -0.08
N LYS A 122 2.43 15.21 -0.17
CA LYS A 122 2.69 15.95 -1.41
C LYS A 122 4.16 15.83 -1.80
N PRO A 123 4.49 15.97 -3.08
CA PRO A 123 5.89 16.10 -3.49
C PRO A 123 6.60 17.20 -2.70
N GLY A 124 7.79 16.90 -2.19
CA GLY A 124 8.55 17.75 -1.29
C GLY A 124 8.36 17.49 0.19
N ASP A 125 7.36 16.67 0.60
CA ASP A 125 7.18 16.33 2.01
C ASP A 125 8.31 15.42 2.52
N GLU A 126 8.80 15.73 3.72
CA GLU A 126 9.79 14.96 4.45
C GLU A 126 9.12 14.10 5.51
N ILE A 127 9.29 12.80 5.40
CA ILE A 127 8.75 11.80 6.32
C ILE A 127 9.89 11.26 7.18
N GLN A 128 9.84 11.44 8.49
CA GLN A 128 10.90 11.06 9.39
C GLN A 128 10.38 10.19 10.53
N VAL A 129 11.18 9.19 10.92
CA VAL A 129 10.90 8.40 12.13
C VAL A 129 11.23 9.25 13.36
N ASN A 130 10.32 9.26 14.34
CA ASN A 130 10.51 9.98 15.59
C ASN A 130 11.77 9.45 16.31
N GLU A 131 12.57 10.34 16.86
CA GLU A 131 13.87 10.03 17.51
C GLU A 131 13.78 8.89 18.54
N LYS A 132 12.75 8.93 19.39
CA LYS A 132 12.49 7.87 20.39
C LYS A 132 12.21 6.49 19.78
N SER A 133 11.82 6.44 18.51
CA SER A 133 11.40 5.21 17.82
C SER A 133 12.48 4.64 16.90
N ARG A 134 13.57 5.37 16.68
CA ARG A 134 14.68 4.91 15.85
C ARG A 134 15.45 3.73 16.47
N SER A 135 15.41 3.62 17.79
CA SER A 135 16.06 2.52 18.53
C SER A 135 15.26 1.22 18.53
N PHE A 136 14.09 1.18 17.94
CA PHE A 136 13.27 -0.05 17.89
C PHE A 136 13.96 -1.10 17.00
N PRO A 137 14.19 -2.33 17.49
CA PRO A 137 14.88 -3.37 16.75
C PRO A 137 14.26 -3.64 15.37
N PHE A 138 12.93 -3.69 15.28
CA PHE A 138 12.23 -3.94 14.02
C PHE A 138 12.41 -2.82 12.97
N VAL A 139 12.61 -1.56 13.41
CA VAL A 139 12.89 -0.43 12.50
C VAL A 139 14.30 -0.54 11.96
N ILE A 140 15.26 -0.81 12.84
CA ILE A 140 16.67 -0.98 12.47
C ILE A 140 16.80 -2.15 11.50
N ASP A 141 16.21 -3.30 11.81
CA ASP A 141 16.25 -4.48 10.95
C ASP A 141 15.61 -4.23 9.58
N SER A 142 14.47 -3.52 9.53
CA SER A 142 13.78 -3.23 8.27
C SER A 142 14.58 -2.29 7.37
N VAL A 143 15.22 -1.27 7.95
CA VAL A 143 16.03 -0.30 7.21
C VAL A 143 17.36 -0.90 6.75
N GLN A 144 17.95 -1.80 7.54
CA GLN A 144 19.21 -2.47 7.15
C GLN A 144 19.02 -3.53 6.09
N LYS A 145 17.94 -4.32 6.16
CA LYS A 145 17.71 -5.45 5.23
C LYS A 145 17.23 -5.01 3.86
N LEU A 146 16.61 -3.83 3.74
CA LEU A 146 16.01 -3.31 2.51
C LEU A 146 15.27 -4.42 1.74
N GLU A 147 14.29 -5.07 2.39
CA GLU A 147 13.55 -6.21 1.84
C GLU A 147 12.87 -5.92 0.50
N ARG A 148 12.70 -4.64 0.17
CA ARG A 148 12.02 -4.18 -1.05
C ARG A 148 12.88 -3.14 -1.76
N ASP A 149 12.82 -3.15 -3.07
CA ASP A 149 13.42 -2.12 -3.89
C ASP A 149 12.81 -0.76 -3.55
N LEU A 150 13.66 0.24 -3.39
CA LEU A 150 13.23 1.60 -3.14
C LEU A 150 12.74 2.22 -4.45
N PRO A 151 11.48 2.71 -4.50
CA PRO A 151 10.99 3.33 -5.72
C PRO A 151 11.66 4.70 -5.97
N GLU A 152 11.83 5.07 -7.23
CA GLU A 152 12.52 6.29 -7.64
C GLU A 152 11.86 7.60 -7.16
N TYR A 153 10.57 7.56 -6.84
CA TYR A 153 9.82 8.72 -6.34
C TYR A 153 10.05 8.99 -4.83
N ILE A 154 10.85 8.14 -4.15
CA ILE A 154 11.20 8.29 -2.73
C ILE A 154 12.72 8.32 -2.62
N ASN A 155 13.27 9.34 -1.96
CA ASN A 155 14.67 9.38 -1.55
C ASN A 155 14.77 9.04 -0.06
N LEU A 156 15.58 8.04 0.27
CA LEU A 156 15.75 7.54 1.64
C LEU A 156 17.15 7.90 2.17
N ASP A 157 17.19 8.65 3.27
CA ASP A 157 18.37 8.79 4.08
C ASP A 157 18.31 7.82 5.27
N VAL A 158 19.09 6.75 5.15
CA VAL A 158 19.15 5.67 6.16
C VAL A 158 19.71 6.19 7.49
N LYS A 159 20.66 7.13 7.46
CA LYS A 159 21.33 7.64 8.67
C LYS A 159 20.39 8.49 9.53
N GLU A 160 19.58 9.31 8.87
CA GLU A 160 18.63 10.19 9.55
C GLU A 160 17.25 9.55 9.75
N PHE A 161 17.01 8.33 9.23
CA PHE A 161 15.69 7.68 9.20
C PHE A 161 14.63 8.60 8.59
N LYS A 162 14.99 9.21 7.46
CA LYS A 162 14.22 10.22 6.76
C LYS A 162 13.98 9.79 5.33
N ALA A 163 12.75 9.93 4.87
CA ALA A 163 12.36 9.72 3.48
C ALA A 163 11.78 11.01 2.91
N THR A 164 12.21 11.40 1.72
CA THR A 164 11.66 12.56 1.01
C THR A 164 10.82 12.06 -0.16
N TYR A 165 9.57 12.51 -0.24
CA TYR A 165 8.68 12.23 -1.35
C TYR A 165 8.96 13.21 -2.49
N ILE A 166 9.64 12.76 -3.57
CA ILE A 166 10.18 13.65 -4.61
C ILE A 166 9.10 14.06 -5.61
N ARG A 167 8.35 13.08 -6.15
CA ARG A 167 7.37 13.28 -7.22
C ARG A 167 6.22 12.30 -7.09
N TYR A 168 5.14 12.54 -7.81
CA TYR A 168 4.08 11.52 -7.93
C TYR A 168 4.61 10.33 -8.74
N PRO A 169 4.23 9.09 -8.33
CA PRO A 169 4.62 7.88 -9.05
C PRO A 169 3.94 7.80 -10.43
N SER A 170 4.64 7.22 -11.41
CA SER A 170 4.02 6.79 -12.66
C SER A 170 3.36 5.42 -12.50
N SER A 171 2.43 5.08 -13.40
CA SER A 171 1.73 3.79 -13.39
C SER A 171 2.67 2.58 -13.45
N ASP A 172 3.77 2.72 -14.19
CA ASP A 172 4.74 1.64 -14.45
C ASP A 172 5.63 1.31 -13.23
N GLU A 173 5.77 2.27 -12.30
CA GLU A 173 6.59 2.11 -11.10
C GLU A 173 5.86 1.39 -9.97
N ILE A 174 4.54 1.22 -10.10
CA ILE A 174 3.71 0.63 -9.06
C ILE A 174 3.55 -0.87 -9.33
N PRO A 175 4.08 -1.77 -8.48
CA PRO A 175 4.07 -3.21 -8.70
C PRO A 175 2.69 -3.85 -8.43
N VAL A 176 1.62 -3.25 -8.91
CA VAL A 176 0.24 -3.75 -8.77
C VAL A 176 -0.37 -3.98 -10.14
N SER A 177 -0.76 -5.22 -10.42
CA SER A 177 -1.57 -5.52 -11.60
C SER A 177 -3.03 -5.11 -11.33
N TYR A 178 -3.54 -4.14 -12.09
CA TYR A 178 -4.90 -3.58 -11.98
C TYR A 178 -5.73 -3.74 -13.25
N THR A 179 -5.35 -4.66 -14.12
CA THR A 179 -5.90 -4.84 -15.48
C THR A 179 -7.41 -5.08 -15.56
N HIS A 180 -8.08 -5.38 -14.43
CA HIS A 180 -9.51 -5.67 -14.40
C HIS A 180 -10.30 -4.75 -13.44
N LEU A 181 -9.78 -3.56 -13.12
CA LEU A 181 -10.52 -2.57 -12.34
C LEU A 181 -11.52 -1.85 -13.25
N THR A 182 -12.78 -2.24 -13.17
CA THR A 182 -13.86 -1.60 -13.91
C THR A 182 -14.76 -0.78 -13.01
N LEU A 183 -15.32 0.29 -13.57
CA LEU A 183 -16.23 1.22 -12.91
C LEU A 183 -17.42 0.55 -12.17
N PRO A 184 -18.11 -0.47 -12.71
CA PRO A 184 -19.29 -1.06 -12.07
C PRO A 184 -19.01 -1.63 -10.68
N THR A 185 -17.84 -2.26 -10.47
CA THR A 185 -17.50 -2.87 -9.17
C THR A 185 -17.14 -1.89 -8.08
N ILE A 186 -16.84 -0.65 -8.44
CA ILE A 186 -16.50 0.41 -7.49
C ILE A 186 -17.75 1.11 -6.98
N TYR A 187 -18.79 1.22 -7.83
CA TYR A 187 -20.05 1.88 -7.49
C TYR A 187 -21.13 0.94 -6.94
N SER A 188 -21.03 -0.38 -7.17
CA SER A 188 -22.02 -1.33 -6.69
C SER A 188 -21.80 -1.70 -5.22
N VAL A 189 -22.26 -0.88 -4.31
CA VAL A 189 -22.59 -1.19 -2.91
C VAL A 189 -23.75 -0.31 -2.48
#